data_94c74f474ea8ba6d1d0851ebba6d7e66
#
_entry.id   94c74f474ea8ba6d1d0851ebba6d7e66
#
_cell.length_a   1.000
_cell.length_b   1.000
_cell.length_c   1.000
_cell.angle_alpha   90.00
_cell.angle_beta   90.00
_cell.angle_gamma   90.00
#
_symmetry.space_group_name_H-M   'P 1'
#
loop_
_entity.id
_entity.type
_entity.pdbx_description
1 polymer ?
#
loop_
_entity_poly.entity_id
_entity_poly.type
_entity_poly.pdbx_seq_one_letter_code
_entity_poly.pdbx_strand_id
1 'polypeptide(L)'
;LIEFSSLGKNINDIIVGIGVNINNNPKKLNKSSTYLKKYSTCPIENIELVRTILLEMNYWLKILNNNKSTILKEWMKRSTKLNSKIKFHHKNKTVNGIYKGLSDDGSIEVFMENKKNNFYNLDIL
;
A
#
# COMPACT_ATOMS: atom_id res chain seq x y z
N LEU A 1 5.86 -6.70 0.25
CA LEU A 1 5.95 -7.70 -0.80
C LEU A 1 4.74 -8.62 -0.70
N ILE A 2 4.10 -8.92 -1.82
CA ILE A 2 3.04 -9.92 -1.90
C ILE A 2 3.45 -10.91 -2.99
N GLU A 3 3.47 -12.18 -2.66
CA GLU A 3 3.72 -13.29 -3.57
C GLU A 3 2.53 -14.24 -3.52
N PHE A 4 2.22 -14.89 -4.63
CA PHE A 4 1.15 -15.87 -4.68
C PHE A 4 1.56 -17.07 -5.55
N SER A 5 1.07 -18.24 -5.19
CA SER A 5 1.11 -19.43 -6.02
C SER A 5 -0.26 -19.70 -6.63
N SER A 6 -0.31 -20.13 -7.88
CA SER A 6 -1.57 -20.45 -8.55
C SER A 6 -1.47 -21.75 -9.35
N LEU A 7 -2.55 -22.52 -9.36
CA LEU A 7 -2.72 -23.67 -10.23
C LEU A 7 -3.94 -23.41 -11.13
N GLY A 8 -3.67 -23.12 -12.40
CA GLY A 8 -4.70 -22.67 -13.33
C GLY A 8 -5.30 -21.31 -12.93
N LYS A 9 -6.62 -21.27 -12.68
CA LYS A 9 -7.34 -20.05 -12.27
C LYS A 9 -7.46 -19.88 -10.75
N ASN A 10 -7.02 -20.85 -9.96
CA ASN A 10 -7.15 -20.84 -8.51
C ASN A 10 -5.85 -20.37 -7.86
N ILE A 11 -5.97 -19.47 -6.91
CA ILE A 11 -4.86 -19.06 -6.04
C ILE A 11 -4.81 -20.07 -4.90
N ASN A 12 -3.67 -20.74 -4.72
CA ASN A 12 -3.47 -21.71 -3.65
C ASN A 12 -2.97 -21.02 -2.38
N ASP A 13 -1.94 -20.18 -2.52
CA ASP A 13 -1.28 -19.54 -1.39
C ASP A 13 -0.99 -18.07 -1.68
N ILE A 14 -1.07 -17.25 -0.65
CA ILE A 14 -0.65 -15.85 -0.66
C ILE A 14 0.35 -15.63 0.47
N ILE A 15 1.54 -15.17 0.14
CA ILE A 15 2.57 -14.81 1.11
C ILE A 15 2.67 -13.29 1.16
N VAL A 16 2.52 -12.74 2.36
CA VAL A 16 2.62 -11.29 2.60
C VAL A 16 3.86 -11.00 3.45
N GLY A 17 4.85 -10.34 2.85
CA GLY A 17 6.03 -9.86 3.56
C GLY A 17 5.85 -8.40 3.99
N ILE A 18 5.97 -8.11 5.31
CA ILE A 18 5.83 -6.78 5.88
C ILE A 18 7.17 -6.35 6.49
N GLY A 19 7.73 -5.24 6.01
CA GLY A 19 8.93 -4.63 6.58
C GLY A 19 8.62 -3.29 7.26
N VAL A 20 9.05 -3.12 8.50
CA VAL A 20 8.85 -1.89 9.27
C VAL A 20 10.18 -1.40 9.84
N ASN A 21 10.53 -0.14 9.58
CA ASN A 21 11.65 0.52 10.22
C ASN A 21 11.23 0.93 11.63
N ILE A 22 11.79 0.31 12.67
CA ILE A 22 11.38 0.57 14.06
C ILE A 22 12.30 1.63 14.70
N ASN A 23 13.59 1.38 14.77
CA ASN A 23 14.52 2.17 15.56
C ASN A 23 15.28 3.25 14.75
N ASN A 24 15.51 3.03 13.47
CA ASN A 24 16.30 3.93 12.62
C ASN A 24 15.90 3.81 11.14
N ASN A 25 16.35 4.77 10.34
CA ASN A 25 16.26 4.68 8.89
C ASN A 25 17.42 3.86 8.30
N PRO A 26 17.18 3.09 7.23
CA PRO A 26 18.25 2.50 6.45
C PRO A 26 19.18 3.60 5.88
N LYS A 27 20.48 3.49 6.13
CA LYS A 27 21.48 4.52 5.76
C LYS A 27 21.71 4.72 4.25
N LYS A 28 21.14 3.87 3.38
CA LYS A 28 21.43 3.82 1.94
C LYS A 28 20.20 3.94 1.03
N LEU A 29 19.09 4.48 1.50
CA LEU A 29 17.92 4.68 0.64
C LEU A 29 17.99 6.06 -0.03
N ASN A 30 17.93 6.08 -1.35
CA ASN A 30 17.80 7.31 -2.16
C ASN A 30 16.40 7.96 -2.02
N LYS A 31 15.45 7.31 -1.35
CA LYS A 31 14.09 7.79 -1.10
C LYS A 31 13.97 8.23 0.37
N SER A 32 13.15 9.24 0.62
CA SER A 32 12.83 9.67 1.99
C SER A 32 12.16 8.52 2.73
N SER A 33 12.69 8.13 3.86
CA SER A 33 12.17 7.08 4.72
C SER A 33 12.04 7.59 6.15
N THR A 34 11.26 6.89 6.96
CA THR A 34 11.08 7.19 8.38
C THR A 34 11.09 5.90 9.20
N TYR A 35 11.00 6.04 10.52
CA TYR A 35 10.97 4.93 11.47
C TYR A 35 10.02 5.25 12.62
N LEU A 36 9.45 4.20 13.22
CA LEU A 36 8.38 4.34 14.22
C LEU A 36 8.81 5.09 15.48
N LYS A 37 10.01 4.80 15.99
CA LYS A 37 10.53 5.44 17.22
C LYS A 37 10.58 6.97 17.14
N LYS A 38 10.69 7.53 15.93
CA LYS A 38 10.67 8.99 15.73
C LYS A 38 9.35 9.63 16.18
N TYR A 39 8.25 8.89 16.15
CA TYR A 39 6.90 9.38 16.45
C TYR A 39 6.30 8.76 17.71
N SER A 40 7.01 7.87 18.38
CA SER A 40 6.57 7.22 19.62
C SER A 40 7.22 7.85 20.83
N THR A 41 6.44 8.14 21.85
CA THR A 41 6.91 8.56 23.17
C THR A 41 7.25 7.40 24.09
N CYS A 42 6.82 6.18 23.74
CA CYS A 42 7.05 4.96 24.51
C CYS A 42 8.00 4.00 23.76
N PRO A 43 8.68 3.11 24.47
CA PRO A 43 9.40 2.00 23.85
C PRO A 43 8.48 1.17 22.95
N ILE A 44 8.99 0.72 21.80
CA ILE A 44 8.26 -0.15 20.88
C ILE A 44 8.84 -1.56 21.01
N GLU A 45 8.06 -2.45 21.60
CA GLU A 45 8.42 -3.85 21.70
C GLU A 45 8.08 -4.58 20.39
N ASN A 46 9.08 -5.22 19.78
CA ASN A 46 8.92 -5.87 18.48
C ASN A 46 7.81 -6.93 18.48
N ILE A 47 7.71 -7.71 19.58
CA ILE A 47 6.71 -8.76 19.67
C ILE A 47 5.28 -8.20 19.73
N GLU A 48 5.07 -7.10 20.45
CA GLU A 48 3.77 -6.45 20.53
C GLU A 48 3.39 -5.78 19.19
N LEU A 49 4.37 -5.24 18.47
CA LEU A 49 4.14 -4.73 17.12
C LEU A 49 3.69 -5.85 16.16
N VAL A 50 4.39 -6.98 16.16
CA VAL A 50 4.01 -8.15 15.33
C VAL A 50 2.61 -8.64 15.69
N ARG A 51 2.32 -8.78 16.98
CA ARG A 51 0.99 -9.17 17.47
C ARG A 51 -0.10 -8.22 16.97
N THR A 52 0.13 -6.92 17.10
CA THR A 52 -0.80 -5.89 16.63
C THR A 52 -1.05 -6.00 15.12
N ILE A 53 0.00 -6.14 14.32
CA ILE A 53 -0.11 -6.32 12.87
C ILE A 53 -0.96 -7.55 12.53
N LEU A 54 -0.72 -8.68 13.19
CA LEU A 54 -1.47 -9.92 12.93
C LEU A 54 -2.95 -9.79 13.32
N LEU A 55 -3.26 -9.12 14.43
CA LEU A 55 -4.64 -8.87 14.86
C LEU A 55 -5.37 -7.96 13.86
N GLU A 56 -4.72 -6.88 13.42
CA GLU A 56 -5.26 -5.96 12.42
C GLU A 56 -5.46 -6.66 11.07
N MET A 57 -4.49 -7.46 10.62
CA MET A 57 -4.65 -8.25 9.39
C MET A 57 -5.86 -9.17 9.46
N ASN A 58 -6.04 -9.91 10.57
CA ASN A 58 -7.19 -10.79 10.75
C ASN A 58 -8.52 -10.01 10.75
N TYR A 59 -8.55 -8.86 11.40
CA TYR A 59 -9.71 -7.97 11.39
C TYR A 59 -10.05 -7.51 9.96
N TRP A 60 -9.07 -7.00 9.21
CA TRP A 60 -9.28 -6.50 7.85
C TRP A 60 -9.61 -7.59 6.84
N LEU A 61 -9.11 -8.82 7.02
CA LEU A 61 -9.49 -9.97 6.20
C LEU A 61 -10.96 -10.34 6.38
N LYS A 62 -11.49 -10.28 7.62
CA LYS A 62 -12.91 -10.49 7.87
C LYS A 62 -13.77 -9.41 7.21
N ILE A 63 -13.33 -8.15 7.25
CA ILE A 63 -14.03 -7.06 6.56
C ILE A 63 -13.97 -7.24 5.04
N LEU A 64 -12.84 -7.68 4.49
CA LEU A 64 -12.69 -7.93 3.06
C LEU A 64 -13.76 -8.92 2.53
N ASN A 65 -14.00 -9.99 3.28
CA ASN A 65 -14.97 -11.00 2.91
C ASN A 65 -16.43 -10.52 2.97
N ASN A 66 -16.72 -9.54 3.83
CA ASN A 66 -18.08 -9.08 4.06
C ASN A 66 -18.40 -7.73 3.40
N ASN A 67 -17.42 -6.82 3.35
CA ASN A 67 -17.65 -5.46 2.87
C ASN A 67 -16.35 -4.81 2.35
N LYS A 68 -16.00 -5.14 1.12
CA LYS A 68 -14.81 -4.59 0.44
C LYS A 68 -14.79 -3.06 0.38
N SER A 69 -15.96 -2.42 0.22
CA SER A 69 -16.05 -0.97 0.11
C SER A 69 -15.56 -0.24 1.36
N THR A 70 -15.66 -0.86 2.53
CA THR A 70 -15.12 -0.33 3.78
C THR A 70 -13.60 -0.21 3.73
N ILE A 71 -12.90 -1.21 3.18
CA ILE A 71 -11.44 -1.18 3.04
C ILE A 71 -11.02 -0.04 2.12
N LEU A 72 -11.68 0.12 0.98
CA LEU A 72 -11.39 1.20 0.04
C LEU A 72 -11.59 2.58 0.68
N LYS A 73 -12.69 2.77 1.43
CA LYS A 73 -12.96 4.01 2.16
C LYS A 73 -11.86 4.32 3.20
N GLU A 74 -11.44 3.31 3.98
CA GLU A 74 -10.41 3.49 4.99
C GLU A 74 -9.02 3.74 4.37
N TRP A 75 -8.71 3.11 3.24
CA TRP A 75 -7.53 3.44 2.46
C TRP A 75 -7.53 4.89 1.99
N MET A 76 -8.66 5.35 1.40
CA MET A 76 -8.81 6.71 0.88
C MET A 76 -8.64 7.76 1.98
N LYS A 77 -9.20 7.54 3.19
CA LYS A 77 -9.02 8.43 4.34
C LYS A 77 -7.54 8.61 4.74
N ARG A 78 -6.72 7.57 4.58
CA ARG A 78 -5.30 7.57 4.95
C ARG A 78 -4.38 7.98 3.81
N SER A 79 -4.92 8.15 2.62
CA SER A 79 -4.15 8.51 1.43
C SER A 79 -3.77 9.99 1.44
N THR A 80 -2.49 10.28 1.65
CA THR A 80 -1.96 11.65 1.73
C THR A 80 -1.83 12.34 0.37
N LYS A 81 -1.85 11.56 -0.73
CA LYS A 81 -1.66 12.07 -2.09
C LYS A 81 -2.93 12.12 -2.93
N LEU A 82 -4.09 11.90 -2.33
CA LEU A 82 -5.37 11.95 -3.05
C LEU A 82 -5.57 13.31 -3.71
N ASN A 83 -5.97 13.30 -4.99
CA ASN A 83 -6.11 14.48 -5.86
C ASN A 83 -4.83 15.29 -6.07
N SER A 84 -3.66 14.77 -5.71
CA SER A 84 -2.38 15.42 -5.99
C SER A 84 -1.77 14.96 -7.30
N LYS A 85 -0.89 15.79 -7.86
CA LYS A 85 -0.06 15.42 -8.99
C LYS A 85 0.96 14.39 -8.54
N ILE A 86 1.08 13.30 -9.28
CA ILE A 86 2.09 12.27 -9.09
C ILE A 86 2.91 12.10 -10.36
N LYS A 87 4.15 11.67 -10.17
CA LYS A 87 5.09 11.33 -11.24
C LYS A 87 5.44 9.86 -11.09
N PHE A 88 5.38 9.09 -12.17
CA PHE A 88 5.55 7.64 -12.10
C PHE A 88 6.10 7.07 -13.41
N HIS A 89 6.64 5.85 -13.35
CA HIS A 89 7.09 5.13 -14.54
C HIS A 89 5.94 4.33 -15.17
N HIS A 90 5.72 4.52 -16.47
CA HIS A 90 4.79 3.75 -17.28
C HIS A 90 5.37 3.49 -18.67
N LYS A 91 5.43 2.23 -19.11
CA LYS A 91 5.96 1.81 -20.43
C LYS A 91 7.34 2.43 -20.74
N ASN A 92 8.28 2.32 -19.79
CA ASN A 92 9.64 2.85 -19.87
C ASN A 92 9.73 4.39 -20.02
N LYS A 93 8.67 5.11 -19.73
CA LYS A 93 8.64 6.57 -19.73
C LYS A 93 8.20 7.08 -18.37
N THR A 94 8.70 8.26 -18.02
CA THR A 94 8.20 8.99 -16.86
C THR A 94 7.02 9.84 -17.28
N VAL A 95 5.88 9.64 -16.66
CA VAL A 95 4.62 10.36 -16.93
C VAL A 95 4.11 11.05 -15.69
N ASN A 96 3.26 12.05 -15.89
CA ASN A 96 2.57 12.78 -14.82
C ASN A 96 1.08 12.47 -14.88
N GLY A 97 0.45 12.41 -13.71
CA GLY A 97 -0.99 12.25 -13.61
C GLY A 97 -1.51 12.79 -12.28
N ILE A 98 -2.81 12.78 -12.10
CA ILE A 98 -3.46 13.12 -10.83
C ILE A 98 -3.96 11.83 -10.20
N TYR A 99 -3.46 11.50 -9.02
CA TYR A 99 -3.89 10.33 -8.26
C TYR A 99 -5.33 10.52 -7.77
N LYS A 100 -6.24 9.63 -8.16
CA LYS A 100 -7.67 9.69 -7.83
C LYS A 100 -8.11 8.70 -6.76
N GLY A 101 -7.21 7.81 -6.34
CA GLY A 101 -7.49 6.80 -5.32
C GLY A 101 -7.45 5.39 -5.86
N LEU A 102 -8.30 4.53 -5.33
CA LEU A 102 -8.46 3.15 -5.76
C LEU A 102 -9.84 2.94 -6.38
N SER A 103 -9.87 2.14 -7.43
CA SER A 103 -11.11 1.60 -8.02
C SER A 103 -11.68 0.46 -7.18
N ASP A 104 -12.88 0.00 -7.50
CA ASP A 104 -13.56 -1.08 -6.78
C ASP A 104 -12.81 -2.42 -6.81
N ASP A 105 -11.99 -2.65 -7.81
CA ASP A 105 -11.12 -3.83 -7.91
C ASP A 105 -9.77 -3.67 -7.16
N GLY A 106 -9.53 -2.50 -6.55
CA GLY A 106 -8.31 -2.17 -5.83
C GLY A 106 -7.19 -1.62 -6.72
N SER A 107 -7.40 -1.47 -8.04
CA SER A 107 -6.42 -0.83 -8.91
C SER A 107 -6.27 0.66 -8.59
N ILE A 108 -5.08 1.20 -8.84
CA ILE A 108 -4.75 2.62 -8.64
C ILE A 108 -5.36 3.43 -9.77
N GLU A 109 -6.24 4.38 -9.44
CA GLU A 109 -6.86 5.29 -10.41
C GLU A 109 -6.03 6.56 -10.57
N VAL A 110 -5.61 6.83 -11.81
CA VAL A 110 -4.86 8.04 -12.17
C VAL A 110 -5.54 8.73 -13.35
N PHE A 111 -5.81 10.04 -13.21
CA PHE A 111 -6.27 10.87 -14.30
C PHE A 111 -5.08 11.42 -15.08
N MET A 112 -4.95 11.02 -16.33
CA MET A 112 -3.90 11.45 -17.24
C MET A 112 -4.42 11.44 -18.69
N GLU A 113 -3.88 12.28 -19.56
CA GLU A 113 -4.30 12.38 -20.97
C GLU A 113 -5.84 12.56 -21.11
N ASN A 114 -6.42 13.39 -20.24
CA ASN A 114 -7.86 13.71 -20.17
C ASN A 114 -8.79 12.51 -19.91
N LYS A 115 -8.27 11.41 -19.37
CA LYS A 115 -9.06 10.22 -19.01
C LYS A 115 -8.57 9.58 -17.73
N LYS A 116 -9.42 8.75 -17.15
CA LYS A 116 -9.08 7.86 -16.04
C LYS A 116 -8.37 6.62 -16.57
N ASN A 117 -7.29 6.23 -15.91
CA ASN A 117 -6.51 5.04 -16.20
C ASN A 117 -6.31 4.27 -14.90
N ASN A 118 -6.40 2.95 -14.96
CA ASN A 118 -6.25 2.05 -13.82
C ASN A 118 -4.95 1.25 -13.92
N PHE A 119 -4.23 1.15 -12.80
CA PHE A 119 -2.95 0.48 -12.71
C PHE A 119 -2.93 -0.48 -11.53
N TYR A 120 -2.55 -1.74 -11.73
CA TYR A 120 -2.36 -2.72 -10.64
C TYR A 120 -0.99 -2.59 -9.96
N ASN A 121 -0.03 -2.00 -10.65
CA ASN A 121 1.29 -1.68 -10.12
C ASN A 121 1.76 -0.32 -10.65
N LEU A 122 2.29 0.52 -9.76
CA LEU A 122 2.73 1.87 -10.10
C LEU A 122 3.98 2.22 -9.30
N ASP A 123 5.08 2.50 -9.99
CA ASP A 123 6.31 3.00 -9.35
C ASP A 123 6.28 4.53 -9.32
N ILE A 124 5.86 5.07 -8.17
CA ILE A 124 5.75 6.52 -7.91
C ILE A 124 7.14 7.06 -7.53
N LEU A 125 7.53 8.16 -8.18
CA LEU A 125 8.82 8.85 -8.01
C LEU A 125 8.76 9.96 -6.94
#